data_9dbf8ecd3f56f2d6552c7b64bd529239
#
_entry.id   9dbf8ecd3f56f2d6552c7b64bd529239
#
_cell.length_a   1.000
_cell.length_b   1.000
_cell.length_c   1.000
_cell.angle_alpha   90.00
_cell.angle_beta   90.00
_cell.angle_gamma   90.00
#
_symmetry.space_group_name_H-M   'P 1'
#
loop_
_entity.id
_entity.type
_entity.pdbx_description
1 polymer ?
#
loop_
_entity_poly.entity_id
_entity_poly.type
_entity_poly.pdbx_seq_one_letter_code
_entity_poly.pdbx_strand_id
1 'polypeptide(L)' 'MTYIEAINAGWPDIHCYTNGDPNVYADIVFVSGSPIPTEAELDAYIECGVPTAEP' A
#
# COMPACT_ATOMS: atom_id res chain seq x y z
N MET A 1 4.47 5.05 9.54
CA MET A 1 4.17 3.82 8.76
C MET A 1 4.56 4.04 7.31
N THR A 2 5.21 3.07 6.72
CA THR A 2 5.58 3.16 5.31
C THR A 2 4.46 2.63 4.44
N TYR A 3 4.56 2.89 3.13
CA TYR A 3 3.57 2.34 2.21
C TYR A 3 3.58 0.81 2.23
N ILE A 4 4.77 0.21 2.34
CA ILE A 4 4.87 -1.25 2.40
C ILE A 4 4.13 -1.77 3.63
N GLU A 5 4.29 -1.13 4.76
CA GLU A 5 3.60 -1.54 5.97
C GLU A 5 2.10 -1.39 5.83
N ALA A 6 1.66 -0.30 5.19
CA ALA A 6 0.24 -0.08 4.99
C ALA A 6 -0.36 -1.15 4.08
N ILE A 7 0.36 -1.51 3.02
CA ILE A 7 -0.12 -2.55 2.11
C ILE A 7 -0.21 -3.89 2.83
N ASN A 8 0.78 -4.23 3.62
CA ASN A 8 0.76 -5.51 4.32
C ASN A 8 -0.37 -5.57 5.34
N ALA A 9 -0.72 -4.44 5.94
CA ALA A 9 -1.77 -4.41 6.94
C ALA A 9 -3.16 -4.33 6.33
N GLY A 10 -3.33 -3.49 5.32
CA GLY A 10 -4.66 -3.25 4.75
C GLY A 10 -4.98 -4.11 3.54
N TRP A 11 -3.97 -4.60 2.85
CA TRP A 11 -4.16 -5.42 1.65
C TRP A 11 -3.27 -6.66 1.73
N PRO A 12 -3.60 -7.59 2.64
CA PRO A 12 -2.72 -8.73 2.92
C PRO A 12 -2.55 -9.69 1.75
N ASP A 13 -3.45 -9.63 0.78
CA ASP A 13 -3.36 -10.52 -0.37
C ASP A 13 -2.40 -10.01 -1.43
N ILE A 14 -1.90 -8.79 -1.29
CA ILE A 14 -1.00 -8.21 -2.27
C ILE A 14 0.44 -8.50 -1.87
N HIS A 15 1.20 -8.98 -2.84
CA HIS A 15 2.62 -9.21 -2.66
C HIS A 15 3.39 -8.12 -3.39
N CYS A 16 4.21 -7.39 -2.67
CA CYS A 16 4.97 -6.30 -3.25
C CYS A 16 6.28 -6.13 -2.49
N TYR A 17 7.18 -5.36 -3.09
CA TYR A 17 8.42 -5.02 -2.42
C TYR A 17 8.82 -3.62 -2.89
N THR A 18 9.75 -3.00 -2.17
CA THR A 18 10.25 -1.70 -2.57
C THR A 18 11.61 -1.86 -3.22
N ASN A 19 11.79 -1.12 -4.31
CA ASN A 19 13.06 -1.12 -5.03
C ASN A 19 13.87 0.13 -4.66
N GLY A 20 13.54 0.73 -3.53
CA GLY A 20 14.23 1.93 -3.07
C GLY A 20 13.65 2.35 -1.73
N ASP A 21 12.94 3.45 -1.70
CA ASP A 21 12.42 4.01 -0.46
C ASP A 21 11.01 3.48 -0.22
N PRO A 22 10.76 2.78 0.89
CA PRO A 22 9.42 2.26 1.17
C PRO A 22 8.37 3.35 1.42
N ASN A 23 8.81 4.60 1.56
CA ASN A 23 7.90 5.72 1.71
C ASN A 23 7.57 6.39 0.39
N VAL A 24 8.08 5.86 -0.72
CA VAL A 24 7.83 6.42 -2.05
C VAL A 24 7.01 5.41 -2.83
N TYR A 25 5.79 5.79 -3.16
CA TYR A 25 4.89 4.87 -3.86
C TYR A 25 5.46 4.41 -5.19
N ALA A 26 6.15 5.30 -5.90
CA ALA A 26 6.71 4.97 -7.20
C ALA A 26 7.80 3.90 -7.13
N ASP A 27 8.43 3.74 -5.98
CA ASP A 27 9.48 2.75 -5.81
C ASP A 27 8.94 1.38 -5.44
N ILE A 28 7.64 1.26 -5.23
CA ILE A 28 7.03 0.00 -4.84
C ILE A 28 6.71 -0.82 -6.08
N VAL A 29 7.16 -2.08 -6.07
CA VAL A 29 6.90 -3.00 -7.17
C VAL A 29 5.86 -4.01 -6.72
N PHE A 30 4.73 -4.04 -7.40
CA PHE A 30 3.67 -4.97 -7.06
C PHE A 30 3.88 -6.26 -7.86
N VAL A 31 4.04 -7.35 -7.15
CA VAL A 31 4.31 -8.66 -7.76
C VAL A 31 3.01 -9.37 -8.10
N SER A 32 2.09 -9.41 -7.17
CA SER A 32 0.80 -10.07 -7.40
C SER A 32 -0.22 -9.50 -6.44
N GLY A 33 -1.46 -9.78 -6.72
CA GLY A 33 -2.56 -9.30 -5.90
C GLY A 33 -3.42 -8.31 -6.66
N SER A 34 -4.68 -8.24 -6.29
CA SER A 34 -5.64 -7.37 -6.97
C SER A 34 -6.82 -7.13 -6.03
N PRO A 35 -7.35 -5.91 -6.01
CA PRO A 35 -6.88 -4.74 -6.74
C PRO A 35 -5.66 -4.11 -6.07
N ILE A 36 -4.85 -3.43 -6.87
CA ILE A 36 -3.68 -2.74 -6.33
C ILE A 36 -4.12 -1.39 -5.78
N PRO A 37 -3.78 -1.07 -4.54
CA PRO A 37 -4.18 0.22 -3.96
C PRO A 37 -3.43 1.37 -4.63
N THR A 38 -4.09 2.51 -4.71
CA THR A 38 -3.44 3.70 -5.26
C THR A 38 -2.71 4.43 -4.15
N GLU A 39 -1.88 5.40 -4.56
CA GLU A 39 -1.16 6.21 -3.59
C GLU A 39 -2.12 6.93 -2.65
N ALA A 40 -3.22 7.43 -3.19
CA ALA A 40 -4.21 8.13 -2.39
C ALA A 40 -4.83 7.21 -1.34
N GLU A 41 -5.09 5.96 -1.72
CA GLU A 41 -5.64 4.99 -0.79
C GLU A 41 -4.65 4.67 0.32
N LEU A 42 -3.39 4.53 -0.02
CA LEU A 42 -2.36 4.26 0.97
C LEU A 42 -2.16 5.44 1.91
N ASP A 43 -2.19 6.66 1.36
CA ASP A 43 -2.08 7.84 2.19
C ASP A 43 -3.23 7.93 3.18
N ALA A 44 -4.44 7.63 2.73
CA ALA A 44 -5.59 7.66 3.61
C ALA A 44 -5.50 6.59 4.69
N TYR A 45 -5.01 5.41 4.32
CA TYR A 45 -4.82 4.35 5.30
C TYR A 45 -3.81 4.76 6.37
N ILE A 46 -2.69 5.33 5.94
CA ILE A 46 -1.65 5.74 6.87
C ILE A 46 -2.19 6.82 7.81
N GLU A 47 -2.98 7.73 7.27
CA GLU A 47 -3.50 8.82 8.06
C GLU A 47 -4.59 8.38 9.03
N CYS A 48 -5.46 7.51 8.57
CA CYS A 48 -6.63 7.09 9.35
C CYS A 48 -6.45 5.74 10.05
N GLY A 49 -5.50 4.95 9.61
CA GLY A 49 -5.24 3.66 10.22
C GLY A 49 -6.18 2.55 9.78
N VAL A 50 -7.01 2.81 8.78
CA VAL A 50 -7.93 1.80 8.27
C VAL A 50 -8.01 1.89 6.77
N PRO A 51 -8.29 0.79 6.08
CA PRO A 51 -8.45 0.81 4.63
C PRO A 51 -9.65 1.67 4.26
N THR A 52 -9.50 2.43 3.18
CA THR A 52 -10.59 3.28 2.72
C THR A 52 -11.16 2.77 1.44
N ALA A 53 -10.95 1.53 1.16
CA ALA A 53 -11.37 1.00 -0.12
C ALA A 53 -12.83 0.86 -0.24
N GLU A 54 -13.63 1.14 0.69
CA GLU A 54 -14.91 0.96 0.54
C GLU A 54 -15.54 2.01 0.26
N PRO A 55 -16.40 1.96 -0.37
CA PRO A 55 -17.38 2.88 -0.64
C PRO A 55 -18.30 2.95 0.42
#